data_b777b7619bf02c0c43e525dc57dee044
#
_entry.id   b777b7619bf02c0c43e525dc57dee044
#
_cell.length_a   1.000
_cell.length_b   1.000
_cell.length_c   1.000
_cell.angle_alpha   90.00
_cell.angle_beta   90.00
_cell.angle_gamma   90.00
#
_symmetry.space_group_name_H-M   'P 1'
#
loop_
_entity.id
_entity.type
_entity.pdbx_description
1 polymer ?
#
loop_
_entity_poly.entity_id
_entity_poly.type
_entity_poly.pdbx_seq_one_letter_code
_entity_poly.pdbx_strand_id
1 'polypeptide(L)'
;LVEYLNDLTDVSYTTHHRHQAVITALFNFAVDMGYVKSNPVAGLARRKPIREQGEHATDELVRYLTPTQLSVLYQMIKPDVRMSALVRLLHTSGARIAEILALNLDDIDLKTRKFQVIGKGNKQRWCFYSEVTSFSLNYYIKYYRHPNHSALFTAQQPKTLVVSRLSYRMVHKSWTNLIGETPELQEIRIHDLRHTFATERVGLMGIEELRALMGHESIQTTLRYQKVTSLRAEEVAQLAFKNLQNFSE
;
A
#
# COMPACT_ATOMS: atom_id res chain seq x y z
N LEU A 1 -7.80 28.86 17.50
CA LEU A 1 -7.17 27.62 17.01
C LEU A 1 -7.57 26.41 17.84
N VAL A 2 -7.55 26.52 19.16
CA VAL A 2 -8.07 25.45 20.05
C VAL A 2 -9.56 25.25 19.79
N GLU A 3 -10.32 26.32 19.72
CA GLU A 3 -11.73 26.31 19.35
C GLU A 3 -11.96 25.66 17.97
N TYR A 4 -11.20 26.06 16.94
CA TYR A 4 -11.23 25.40 15.63
C TYR A 4 -11.02 23.88 15.70
N LEU A 5 -10.05 23.42 16.49
CA LEU A 5 -9.81 22.00 16.64
C LEU A 5 -10.93 21.27 17.42
N ASN A 6 -11.54 21.97 18.40
CA ASN A 6 -12.67 21.42 19.14
C ASN A 6 -13.96 21.38 18.29
N ASP A 7 -14.12 22.31 17.36
CA ASP A 7 -15.27 22.39 16.46
C ASP A 7 -15.20 21.35 15.31
N LEU A 8 -14.03 20.72 15.10
CA LEU A 8 -13.88 19.66 14.11
C LEU A 8 -14.50 18.33 14.62
N THR A 9 -15.81 18.33 14.84
CA THR A 9 -16.56 17.15 15.33
C THR A 9 -16.94 16.19 14.20
N ASP A 10 -17.10 16.71 12.97
CA ASP A 10 -17.60 15.94 11.82
C ASP A 10 -16.52 15.20 11.03
N VAL A 11 -15.25 15.30 11.49
CA VAL A 11 -14.13 14.62 10.83
C VAL A 11 -13.71 13.39 11.63
N SER A 12 -13.21 12.37 10.93
CA SER A 12 -12.68 11.17 11.58
C SER A 12 -11.51 11.51 12.51
N TYR A 13 -11.30 10.68 13.54
CA TYR A 13 -10.18 10.78 14.47
C TYR A 13 -8.83 10.99 13.75
N THR A 14 -8.57 10.22 12.69
CA THR A 14 -7.32 10.32 11.92
C THR A 14 -7.20 11.67 11.21
N THR A 15 -8.30 12.20 10.68
CA THR A 15 -8.32 13.51 10.03
C THR A 15 -8.11 14.62 11.06
N HIS A 16 -8.79 14.58 12.20
CA HIS A 16 -8.59 15.51 13.30
C HIS A 16 -7.11 15.56 13.76
N HIS A 17 -6.52 14.40 13.98
CA HIS A 17 -5.10 14.27 14.33
C HIS A 17 -4.17 14.92 13.30
N ARG A 18 -4.49 14.74 12.01
CA ARG A 18 -3.72 15.35 10.92
C ARG A 18 -3.81 16.87 10.96
N HIS A 19 -4.99 17.45 11.19
CA HIS A 19 -5.16 18.88 11.34
C HIS A 19 -4.34 19.41 12.52
N GLN A 20 -4.44 18.77 13.68
CA GLN A 20 -3.67 19.15 14.87
C GLN A 20 -2.16 19.08 14.60
N ALA A 21 -1.67 18.02 13.95
CA ALA A 21 -0.25 17.86 13.63
C ALA A 21 0.26 18.95 12.68
N VAL A 22 -0.51 19.28 11.63
CA VAL A 22 -0.15 20.33 10.67
C VAL A 22 -0.08 21.70 11.35
N ILE A 23 -1.09 22.03 12.17
CA ILE A 23 -1.12 23.30 12.92
C ILE A 23 0.07 23.36 13.90
N THR A 24 0.33 22.28 14.62
CA THR A 24 1.47 22.21 15.56
C THR A 24 2.79 22.45 14.83
N ALA A 25 2.99 21.80 13.68
CA ALA A 25 4.20 21.96 12.89
C ALA A 25 4.37 23.37 12.35
N LEU A 26 3.28 24.00 11.87
CA LEU A 26 3.28 25.38 11.40
C LEU A 26 3.71 26.36 12.51
N PHE A 27 3.12 26.21 13.71
CA PHE A 27 3.44 27.13 14.82
C PHE A 27 4.82 26.85 15.44
N ASN A 28 5.29 25.62 15.43
CA ASN A 28 6.69 25.36 15.79
C ASN A 28 7.65 26.07 14.82
N PHE A 29 7.41 25.96 13.52
CA PHE A 29 8.18 26.72 12.53
C PHE A 29 8.10 28.24 12.77
N ALA A 30 6.90 28.77 13.05
CA ALA A 30 6.72 30.20 13.31
C ALA A 30 7.46 30.68 14.58
N VAL A 31 7.58 29.83 15.60
CA VAL A 31 8.40 30.10 16.80
C VAL A 31 9.88 30.09 16.43
N ASP A 32 10.32 29.06 15.69
CA ASP A 32 11.74 28.92 15.27
C ASP A 32 12.20 30.11 14.41
N MET A 33 11.28 30.67 13.60
CA MET A 33 11.53 31.86 12.77
C MET A 33 11.33 33.19 13.51
N GLY A 34 10.91 33.15 14.77
CA GLY A 34 10.66 34.35 15.58
C GLY A 34 9.38 35.13 15.23
N TYR A 35 8.48 34.55 14.42
CA TYR A 35 7.21 35.20 14.03
C TYR A 35 6.19 35.25 15.17
N VAL A 36 6.25 34.29 16.08
CA VAL A 36 5.42 34.22 17.29
C VAL A 36 6.28 33.82 18.49
N LYS A 37 5.86 34.23 19.69
CA LYS A 37 6.62 33.94 20.93
C LYS A 37 6.49 32.49 21.41
N SER A 38 5.34 31.86 21.14
CA SER A 38 5.05 30.50 21.58
C SER A 38 4.04 29.85 20.65
N ASN A 39 4.06 28.51 20.64
CA ASN A 39 3.06 27.75 19.89
C ASN A 39 1.74 27.68 20.68
N PRO A 40 0.64 28.26 20.18
CA PRO A 40 -0.64 28.33 20.90
C PRO A 40 -1.35 26.97 21.06
N VAL A 41 -0.89 25.95 20.35
CA VAL A 41 -1.41 24.58 20.45
C VAL A 41 -0.39 23.60 21.06
N ALA A 42 0.71 24.14 21.64
CA ALA A 42 1.67 23.33 22.37
C ALA A 42 1.00 22.66 23.58
N GLY A 43 1.19 21.38 23.74
CA GLY A 43 0.63 20.63 24.87
C GLY A 43 -0.87 20.33 24.76
N LEU A 44 -1.56 20.73 23.67
CA LEU A 44 -2.95 20.35 23.47
C LEU A 44 -3.08 18.83 23.39
N ALA A 45 -3.87 18.26 24.31
CA ALA A 45 -4.12 16.83 24.34
C ALA A 45 -4.74 16.36 23.01
N ARG A 46 -4.32 15.21 22.56
CA ARG A 46 -4.92 14.60 21.36
C ARG A 46 -6.32 14.10 21.68
N ARG A 47 -7.28 14.36 20.77
CA ARG A 47 -8.62 13.78 20.85
C ARG A 47 -8.51 12.27 20.98
N LYS A 48 -9.30 11.66 21.84
CA LYS A 48 -9.40 10.19 21.89
C LYS A 48 -10.40 9.71 20.82
N PRO A 49 -10.17 8.52 20.25
CA PRO A 49 -11.13 7.94 19.31
C PRO A 49 -12.44 7.58 20.01
N ILE A 50 -13.55 7.85 19.34
CA ILE A 50 -14.91 7.51 19.83
C ILE A 50 -15.22 6.10 19.30
N ARG A 51 -15.04 5.09 20.15
CA ARG A 51 -15.24 3.67 19.79
C ARG A 51 -16.67 3.36 19.33
N GLU A 52 -17.65 4.03 19.89
CA GLU A 52 -19.07 3.89 19.55
C GLU A 52 -19.37 4.33 18.10
N GLN A 53 -18.56 5.22 17.54
CA GLN A 53 -18.64 5.66 16.14
C GLN A 53 -17.70 4.86 15.22
N GLY A 54 -17.16 3.74 15.69
CA GLY A 54 -16.24 2.93 14.90
C GLY A 54 -14.84 3.55 14.72
N GLU A 55 -14.54 4.62 15.49
CA GLU A 55 -13.20 5.21 15.44
C GLU A 55 -12.21 4.32 16.20
N HIS A 56 -11.13 3.98 15.54
CA HIS A 56 -10.03 3.23 16.13
C HIS A 56 -8.77 4.08 16.16
N ALA A 57 -8.01 3.98 17.26
CA ALA A 57 -6.61 4.45 17.27
C ALA A 57 -5.80 3.62 16.25
N THR A 58 -4.52 3.93 16.11
CA THR A 58 -3.58 3.29 15.16
C THR A 58 -3.55 1.75 15.14
N ASP A 59 -4.38 1.10 15.96
CA ASP A 59 -4.57 -0.35 16.05
C ASP A 59 -5.68 -0.91 15.14
N GLU A 60 -6.13 -0.14 14.13
CA GLU A 60 -7.06 -0.64 13.10
C GLU A 60 -6.57 -1.99 12.56
N LEU A 61 -7.49 -2.95 12.51
CA LEU A 61 -7.28 -4.20 11.78
C LEU A 61 -6.83 -3.86 10.36
N VAL A 62 -5.67 -4.34 9.97
CA VAL A 62 -5.15 -4.12 8.63
C VAL A 62 -6.10 -4.81 7.65
N ARG A 63 -6.74 -4.02 6.78
CA ARG A 63 -7.60 -4.54 5.72
C ARG A 63 -6.73 -5.19 4.64
N TYR A 64 -7.06 -6.42 4.27
CA TYR A 64 -6.38 -7.17 3.21
C TYR A 64 -7.40 -8.05 2.46
N LEU A 65 -7.05 -8.50 1.27
CA LEU A 65 -7.92 -9.37 0.48
C LEU A 65 -7.79 -10.81 0.95
N THR A 66 -8.92 -11.45 1.19
CA THR A 66 -8.99 -12.90 1.39
C THR A 66 -8.62 -13.65 0.10
N PRO A 67 -8.24 -14.93 0.17
CA PRO A 67 -7.97 -15.74 -1.04
C PRO A 67 -9.14 -15.73 -2.03
N THR A 68 -10.38 -15.77 -1.54
CA THR A 68 -11.59 -15.70 -2.37
C THR A 68 -11.70 -14.35 -3.07
N GLN A 69 -11.57 -13.25 -2.36
CA GLN A 69 -11.60 -11.89 -2.93
C GLN A 69 -10.47 -11.69 -3.95
N LEU A 70 -9.29 -12.23 -3.66
CA LEU A 70 -8.16 -12.17 -4.59
C LEU A 70 -8.43 -12.95 -5.88
N SER A 71 -9.06 -14.10 -5.78
CA SER A 71 -9.49 -14.90 -6.92
C SER A 71 -10.51 -14.15 -7.78
N VAL A 72 -11.55 -13.56 -7.14
CA VAL A 72 -12.55 -12.72 -7.82
C VAL A 72 -11.88 -11.55 -8.53
N LEU A 73 -11.01 -10.82 -7.83
CA LEU A 73 -10.27 -9.68 -8.40
C LEU A 73 -9.49 -10.11 -9.65
N TYR A 74 -8.76 -11.22 -9.57
CA TYR A 74 -7.97 -11.71 -10.69
C TYR A 74 -8.80 -12.13 -11.90
N GLN A 75 -10.03 -12.60 -11.70
CA GLN A 75 -10.96 -12.86 -12.80
C GLN A 75 -11.47 -11.57 -13.43
N MET A 76 -11.85 -10.60 -12.60
CA MET A 76 -12.39 -9.33 -13.05
C MET A 76 -11.41 -8.48 -13.87
N ILE A 77 -10.12 -8.50 -13.50
CA ILE A 77 -9.09 -7.72 -14.22
C ILE A 77 -8.62 -8.36 -15.52
N LYS A 78 -8.97 -9.62 -15.82
CA LYS A 78 -8.50 -10.32 -17.04
C LYS A 78 -8.74 -9.56 -18.34
N PRO A 79 -9.88 -8.91 -18.57
CA PRO A 79 -10.14 -8.20 -19.81
C PRO A 79 -9.25 -6.95 -20.00
N ASP A 80 -8.87 -6.28 -18.92
CA ASP A 80 -7.95 -5.13 -18.97
C ASP A 80 -6.50 -5.61 -18.74
N VAL A 81 -5.78 -5.85 -19.83
CA VAL A 81 -4.40 -6.37 -19.80
C VAL A 81 -3.46 -5.46 -19.02
N ARG A 82 -3.62 -4.14 -19.13
CA ARG A 82 -2.81 -3.17 -18.38
C ARG A 82 -3.09 -3.23 -16.88
N MET A 83 -4.37 -3.24 -16.50
CA MET A 83 -4.76 -3.38 -15.09
C MET A 83 -4.36 -4.74 -14.53
N SER A 84 -4.47 -5.81 -15.32
CA SER A 84 -4.02 -7.14 -14.93
C SER A 84 -2.52 -7.17 -14.61
N ALA A 85 -1.67 -6.60 -15.46
CA ALA A 85 -0.23 -6.49 -15.21
C ALA A 85 0.07 -5.62 -13.97
N LEU A 86 -0.59 -4.46 -13.84
CA LEU A 86 -0.39 -3.53 -12.73
C LEU A 86 -0.80 -4.13 -11.38
N VAL A 87 -1.99 -4.70 -11.29
CA VAL A 87 -2.54 -5.29 -10.06
C VAL A 87 -1.70 -6.48 -9.59
N ARG A 88 -1.31 -7.36 -10.52
CA ARG A 88 -0.41 -8.48 -10.21
C ARG A 88 0.95 -8.00 -9.72
N LEU A 89 1.52 -6.97 -10.34
CA LEU A 89 2.80 -6.41 -9.92
C LEU A 89 2.69 -5.77 -8.53
N LEU A 90 1.62 -5.02 -8.24
CA LEU A 90 1.35 -4.44 -6.91
C LEU A 90 1.24 -5.53 -5.85
N HIS A 91 0.41 -6.55 -6.09
CA HIS A 91 0.17 -7.61 -5.13
C HIS A 91 1.43 -8.44 -4.86
N THR A 92 2.17 -8.86 -5.90
CA THR A 92 3.28 -9.79 -5.72
C THR A 92 4.59 -9.13 -5.28
N SER A 93 4.76 -7.83 -5.54
CA SER A 93 5.96 -7.08 -5.11
C SER A 93 5.80 -6.33 -3.80
N GLY A 94 4.55 -6.05 -3.38
CA GLY A 94 4.27 -5.23 -2.21
C GLY A 94 4.73 -3.77 -2.36
N ALA A 95 5.12 -3.31 -3.54
CA ALA A 95 5.51 -1.94 -3.79
C ALA A 95 4.33 -0.97 -3.65
N ARG A 96 4.62 0.31 -3.38
CA ARG A 96 3.58 1.34 -3.39
C ARG A 96 3.17 1.66 -4.83
N ILE A 97 1.88 1.95 -5.04
CA ILE A 97 1.40 2.29 -6.38
C ILE A 97 2.18 3.44 -7.04
N ALA A 98 2.53 4.48 -6.27
CA ALA A 98 3.33 5.59 -6.77
C ALA A 98 4.73 5.15 -7.23
N GLU A 99 5.34 4.19 -6.53
CA GLU A 99 6.63 3.61 -6.90
C GLU A 99 6.52 2.85 -8.24
N ILE A 100 5.50 2.02 -8.41
CA ILE A 100 5.29 1.28 -9.67
C ILE A 100 4.96 2.22 -10.84
N LEU A 101 4.12 3.23 -10.61
CA LEU A 101 3.79 4.20 -11.66
C LEU A 101 4.97 5.09 -12.04
N ALA A 102 5.97 5.25 -11.16
CA ALA A 102 7.19 6.00 -11.48
C ALA A 102 8.18 5.21 -12.34
N LEU A 103 8.10 3.87 -12.39
CA LEU A 103 9.04 3.02 -13.14
C LEU A 103 9.07 3.35 -14.64
N ASN A 104 10.25 3.33 -15.18
CA ASN A 104 10.50 3.22 -16.62
C ASN A 104 10.66 1.74 -17.03
N LEU A 105 10.65 1.47 -18.31
CA LEU A 105 10.86 0.13 -18.83
C LEU A 105 12.25 -0.42 -18.43
N ASP A 106 13.25 0.44 -18.41
CA ASP A 106 14.64 0.09 -18.11
C ASP A 106 14.90 -0.15 -16.61
N ASP A 107 13.97 0.28 -15.74
CA ASP A 107 14.08 0.07 -14.30
C ASP A 107 13.71 -1.36 -13.87
N ILE A 108 13.14 -2.15 -14.78
CA ILE A 108 12.65 -3.50 -14.47
C ILE A 108 13.50 -4.58 -15.18
N ASP A 109 14.06 -5.48 -14.38
CA ASP A 109 14.73 -6.67 -14.90
C ASP A 109 13.69 -7.80 -15.09
N LEU A 110 13.27 -7.98 -16.33
CA LEU A 110 12.28 -9.00 -16.70
C LEU A 110 12.85 -10.42 -16.59
N LYS A 111 14.16 -10.60 -16.71
CA LYS A 111 14.81 -11.91 -16.64
C LYS A 111 14.89 -12.41 -15.21
N THR A 112 15.32 -11.54 -14.29
CA THR A 112 15.46 -11.90 -12.86
C THR A 112 14.24 -11.54 -12.04
N ARG A 113 13.20 -10.97 -12.65
CA ARG A 113 11.90 -10.63 -12.04
C ARG A 113 12.03 -9.73 -10.82
N LYS A 114 12.79 -8.66 -10.97
CA LYS A 114 13.01 -7.66 -9.92
C LYS A 114 13.07 -6.26 -10.50
N PHE A 115 12.85 -5.27 -9.66
CA PHE A 115 13.04 -3.86 -9.96
C PHE A 115 13.47 -3.12 -8.71
N GLN A 116 14.09 -1.98 -8.89
CA GLN A 116 14.52 -1.14 -7.79
C GLN A 116 13.59 0.06 -7.65
N VAL A 117 13.23 0.40 -6.42
CA VAL A 117 12.44 1.58 -6.11
C VAL A 117 13.19 2.49 -5.15
N ILE A 118 12.99 3.79 -5.32
CA ILE A 118 13.54 4.82 -4.44
C ILE A 118 12.43 5.28 -3.49
N GLY A 119 12.60 5.00 -2.21
CA GLY A 119 11.68 5.41 -1.15
C GLY A 119 12.00 6.78 -0.56
N LYS A 120 11.29 7.13 0.50
CA LYS A 120 11.54 8.37 1.27
C LYS A 120 12.98 8.42 1.77
N GLY A 121 13.61 9.59 1.68
CA GLY A 121 15.01 9.78 2.06
C GLY A 121 16.01 9.16 1.08
N ASN A 122 15.63 8.99 -0.19
CA ASN A 122 16.47 8.41 -1.25
C ASN A 122 16.97 6.98 -0.95
N LYS A 123 16.27 6.25 -0.07
CA LYS A 123 16.60 4.86 0.24
C LYS A 123 16.13 3.95 -0.87
N GLN A 124 17.06 3.19 -1.44
CA GLN A 124 16.77 2.22 -2.48
C GLN A 124 16.43 0.87 -1.88
N ARG A 125 15.47 0.15 -2.49
CA ARG A 125 15.22 -1.25 -2.19
C ARG A 125 14.84 -2.03 -3.43
N TRP A 126 15.13 -3.32 -3.40
CA TRP A 126 14.68 -4.27 -4.40
C TRP A 126 13.26 -4.74 -4.11
N CYS A 127 12.47 -4.83 -5.16
CA CYS A 127 11.17 -5.47 -5.17
C CYS A 127 11.21 -6.66 -6.13
N PHE A 128 10.57 -7.76 -5.75
CA PHE A 128 10.55 -9.01 -6.50
C PHE A 128 9.11 -9.36 -6.87
N TYR A 129 8.90 -10.04 -7.98
CA TYR A 129 7.57 -10.45 -8.40
C TYR A 129 7.58 -11.89 -8.96
N SER A 130 6.39 -12.49 -8.98
CA SER A 130 6.22 -13.90 -9.35
C SER A 130 6.35 -14.12 -10.86
N GLU A 131 6.53 -15.38 -11.24
CA GLU A 131 6.56 -15.80 -12.65
C GLU A 131 5.25 -15.52 -13.37
N VAL A 132 4.12 -15.77 -12.74
CA VAL A 132 2.77 -15.44 -13.28
C VAL A 132 2.64 -13.93 -13.54
N THR A 133 3.17 -13.11 -12.66
CA THR A 133 3.23 -11.65 -12.86
C THR A 133 4.12 -11.28 -14.04
N SER A 134 5.29 -11.95 -14.17
CA SER A 134 6.20 -11.75 -15.29
C SER A 134 5.51 -12.05 -16.63
N PHE A 135 4.75 -13.12 -16.70
CA PHE A 135 3.98 -13.45 -17.91
C PHE A 135 2.99 -12.35 -18.27
N SER A 136 2.17 -11.90 -17.31
CA SER A 136 1.19 -10.82 -17.52
C SER A 136 1.85 -9.49 -17.93
N LEU A 137 2.99 -9.17 -17.30
CA LEU A 137 3.75 -7.96 -17.59
C LEU A 137 4.38 -7.98 -18.98
N ASN A 138 5.03 -9.10 -19.35
CA ASN A 138 5.60 -9.28 -20.69
C ASN A 138 4.52 -9.18 -21.78
N TYR A 139 3.35 -9.77 -21.54
CA TYR A 139 2.23 -9.69 -22.49
C TYR A 139 1.75 -8.23 -22.65
N TYR A 140 1.61 -7.50 -21.53
CA TYR A 140 1.29 -6.08 -21.58
C TYR A 140 2.34 -5.28 -22.34
N ILE A 141 3.62 -5.46 -22.02
CA ILE A 141 4.73 -4.72 -22.65
C ILE A 141 4.76 -4.96 -24.17
N LYS A 142 4.59 -6.20 -24.59
CA LYS A 142 4.70 -6.60 -25.98
C LYS A 142 3.53 -6.11 -26.84
N TYR A 143 2.30 -6.13 -26.32
CA TYR A 143 1.10 -5.97 -27.15
C TYR A 143 0.26 -4.71 -26.83
N TYR A 144 0.43 -4.10 -25.66
CA TYR A 144 -0.46 -3.04 -25.18
C TYR A 144 0.27 -1.77 -24.75
N ARG A 145 1.54 -1.85 -24.43
CA ARG A 145 2.34 -0.69 -24.05
C ARG A 145 2.74 0.10 -25.29
N HIS A 146 2.68 1.43 -25.19
CA HIS A 146 3.19 2.30 -26.25
C HIS A 146 4.73 2.23 -26.34
N PRO A 147 5.30 1.83 -27.50
CA PRO A 147 6.73 1.56 -27.61
C PRO A 147 7.60 2.81 -27.44
N ASN A 148 7.11 3.97 -27.90
CA ASN A 148 7.88 5.23 -27.95
C ASN A 148 7.78 6.06 -26.66
N HIS A 149 7.59 5.44 -25.51
CA HIS A 149 7.53 6.13 -24.21
C HIS A 149 8.39 5.38 -23.18
N SER A 150 9.14 6.12 -22.35
CA SER A 150 10.02 5.50 -21.33
C SER A 150 9.26 4.79 -20.20
N ALA A 151 8.10 5.31 -19.78
CA ALA A 151 7.35 4.75 -18.65
C ALA A 151 6.99 3.27 -18.86
N LEU A 152 7.10 2.46 -17.80
CA LEU A 152 6.65 1.08 -17.79
C LEU A 152 5.15 0.97 -18.11
N PHE A 153 4.33 1.73 -17.37
CA PHE A 153 2.88 1.81 -17.64
C PHE A 153 2.52 3.09 -18.37
N THR A 154 1.88 2.94 -19.53
CA THR A 154 1.49 4.05 -20.41
C THR A 154 -0.02 4.16 -20.54
N ALA A 155 -0.47 5.36 -20.90
CA ALA A 155 -1.84 5.66 -21.27
C ALA A 155 -1.86 6.58 -22.46
N GLN A 156 -2.87 6.42 -23.33
CA GLN A 156 -3.13 7.33 -24.45
C GLN A 156 -4.45 8.05 -24.21
N GLN A 157 -4.45 9.35 -24.42
CA GLN A 157 -5.66 10.16 -24.35
C GLN A 157 -6.54 9.90 -25.58
N PRO A 158 -7.83 9.54 -25.42
CA PRO A 158 -8.68 9.16 -26.57
C PRO A 158 -8.86 10.26 -27.61
N LYS A 159 -8.90 11.54 -27.18
CA LYS A 159 -9.16 12.68 -28.06
C LYS A 159 -7.90 13.23 -28.74
N THR A 160 -6.81 13.33 -28.00
CA THR A 160 -5.57 13.98 -28.47
C THR A 160 -4.53 13.00 -28.96
N LEU A 161 -4.75 11.71 -28.74
CA LEU A 161 -3.81 10.61 -28.99
C LEU A 161 -2.45 10.78 -28.29
N VAL A 162 -2.33 11.74 -27.40
CA VAL A 162 -1.10 11.97 -26.63
C VAL A 162 -0.84 10.81 -25.71
N VAL A 163 0.34 10.22 -25.82
CA VAL A 163 0.82 9.15 -24.94
C VAL A 163 1.51 9.76 -23.73
N SER A 164 1.19 9.26 -22.56
CA SER A 164 1.78 9.71 -21.30
C SER A 164 1.99 8.52 -20.35
N ARG A 165 2.75 8.76 -19.29
CA ARG A 165 2.82 7.86 -18.14
C ARG A 165 1.42 7.68 -17.54
N LEU A 166 1.06 6.44 -17.19
CA LEU A 166 -0.20 6.15 -16.53
C LEU A 166 -0.26 6.88 -15.17
N SER A 167 -1.27 7.72 -14.98
CA SER A 167 -1.43 8.50 -13.74
C SER A 167 -2.21 7.73 -12.68
N TYR A 168 -1.95 8.05 -11.41
CA TYR A 168 -2.72 7.50 -10.29
C TYR A 168 -4.23 7.74 -10.44
N ARG A 169 -4.63 8.94 -10.93
CA ARG A 169 -6.04 9.28 -11.15
C ARG A 169 -6.72 8.32 -12.14
N MET A 170 -6.03 7.96 -13.23
CA MET A 170 -6.56 7.02 -14.22
C MET A 170 -6.70 5.61 -13.62
N VAL A 171 -5.67 5.16 -12.89
CA VAL A 171 -5.71 3.86 -12.20
C VAL A 171 -6.85 3.83 -11.19
N HIS A 172 -6.97 4.87 -10.37
CA HIS A 172 -8.04 4.96 -9.35
C HIS A 172 -9.42 4.91 -10.00
N LYS A 173 -9.63 5.64 -11.11
CA LYS A 173 -10.90 5.61 -11.86
C LYS A 173 -11.22 4.20 -12.36
N SER A 174 -10.26 3.53 -13.00
CA SER A 174 -10.43 2.14 -13.49
C SER A 174 -10.70 1.18 -12.33
N TRP A 175 -9.98 1.35 -11.22
CA TRP A 175 -10.19 0.56 -9.99
C TRP A 175 -11.59 0.75 -9.43
N THR A 176 -12.04 1.99 -9.23
CA THR A 176 -13.37 2.30 -8.67
C THR A 176 -14.49 1.73 -9.54
N ASN A 177 -14.36 1.82 -10.86
CA ASN A 177 -15.33 1.22 -11.76
C ASN A 177 -15.37 -0.31 -11.60
N LEU A 178 -14.18 -0.95 -11.57
CA LEU A 178 -14.06 -2.41 -11.43
C LEU A 178 -14.69 -2.92 -10.13
N ILE A 179 -14.31 -2.33 -8.98
CA ILE A 179 -14.81 -2.79 -7.68
C ILE A 179 -16.28 -2.41 -7.45
N GLY A 180 -16.77 -1.31 -8.05
CA GLY A 180 -18.15 -0.86 -7.93
C GLY A 180 -19.16 -1.85 -8.53
N GLU A 181 -18.74 -2.64 -9.50
CA GLU A 181 -19.54 -3.69 -10.15
C GLU A 181 -19.50 -5.04 -9.40
N THR A 182 -18.68 -5.16 -8.34
CA THR A 182 -18.41 -6.43 -7.65
C THR A 182 -18.65 -6.30 -6.15
N PRO A 183 -19.79 -6.77 -5.63
CA PRO A 183 -20.15 -6.61 -4.21
C PRO A 183 -19.09 -7.10 -3.23
N GLU A 184 -18.40 -8.20 -3.55
CA GLU A 184 -17.37 -8.81 -2.71
C GLU A 184 -16.10 -7.93 -2.58
N LEU A 185 -15.94 -6.93 -3.47
CA LEU A 185 -14.76 -6.08 -3.55
C LEU A 185 -15.03 -4.61 -3.20
N GLN A 186 -16.28 -4.20 -2.92
CA GLN A 186 -16.70 -2.79 -2.79
C GLN A 186 -15.87 -1.97 -1.81
N GLU A 187 -15.38 -2.59 -0.73
CA GLU A 187 -14.58 -1.89 0.27
C GLU A 187 -13.06 -1.97 0.05
N ILE A 188 -12.63 -2.73 -0.96
CA ILE A 188 -11.21 -2.98 -1.20
C ILE A 188 -10.57 -1.78 -1.89
N ARG A 189 -9.52 -1.25 -1.29
CA ARG A 189 -8.72 -0.17 -1.86
C ARG A 189 -7.50 -0.77 -2.57
N ILE A 190 -6.99 -0.07 -3.57
CA ILE A 190 -5.80 -0.52 -4.31
C ILE A 190 -4.58 -0.72 -3.41
N HIS A 191 -4.50 0.03 -2.30
CA HIS A 191 -3.42 -0.10 -1.31
C HIS A 191 -3.53 -1.40 -0.49
N ASP A 192 -4.72 -1.98 -0.41
CA ASP A 192 -4.95 -3.22 0.33
C ASP A 192 -4.27 -4.42 -0.33
N LEU A 193 -3.91 -4.33 -1.63
CA LEU A 193 -3.02 -5.29 -2.29
C LEU A 193 -1.64 -5.39 -1.62
N ARG A 194 -1.09 -4.26 -1.20
CA ARG A 194 0.17 -4.23 -0.45
C ARG A 194 0.00 -4.76 0.97
N HIS A 195 -1.14 -4.54 1.58
CA HIS A 195 -1.48 -5.15 2.86
C HIS A 195 -1.61 -6.68 2.72
N THR A 196 -2.24 -7.15 1.64
CA THR A 196 -2.33 -8.58 1.30
C THR A 196 -0.95 -9.20 1.13
N PHE A 197 -0.06 -8.56 0.36
CA PHE A 197 1.33 -8.99 0.24
C PHE A 197 2.00 -9.20 1.60
N ALA A 198 1.85 -8.26 2.52
CA ALA A 198 2.46 -8.35 3.84
C ALA A 198 1.84 -9.46 4.69
N THR A 199 0.51 -9.52 4.73
CA THR A 199 -0.24 -10.52 5.52
C THR A 199 0.07 -11.96 5.07
N GLU A 200 0.16 -12.20 3.77
CA GLU A 200 0.52 -13.52 3.23
C GLU A 200 1.93 -13.99 3.61
N ARG A 201 2.82 -13.05 3.92
CA ARG A 201 4.24 -13.34 4.20
C ARG A 201 4.59 -13.34 5.69
N VAL A 202 3.69 -12.86 6.55
CA VAL A 202 3.87 -12.99 8.00
C VAL A 202 3.93 -14.47 8.36
N GLY A 203 4.97 -14.84 9.11
CA GLY A 203 5.25 -16.23 9.50
C GLY A 203 5.93 -17.10 8.42
N LEU A 204 6.11 -16.57 7.20
CA LEU A 204 6.93 -17.23 6.14
C LEU A 204 8.36 -16.70 6.12
N MET A 205 8.58 -15.51 6.66
CA MET A 205 9.89 -14.86 6.77
C MET A 205 9.95 -14.05 8.08
N GLY A 206 11.15 -13.63 8.46
CA GLY A 206 11.34 -12.75 9.60
C GLY A 206 10.70 -11.37 9.41
N ILE A 207 10.38 -10.72 10.51
CA ILE A 207 9.73 -9.40 10.47
C ILE A 207 10.66 -8.32 9.88
N GLU A 208 11.96 -8.45 10.06
CA GLU A 208 12.95 -7.52 9.50
C GLU A 208 13.08 -7.67 7.98
N GLU A 209 13.05 -8.90 7.44
CA GLU A 209 13.03 -9.15 6.01
C GLU A 209 11.76 -8.57 5.39
N LEU A 210 10.60 -8.78 6.04
CA LEU A 210 9.34 -8.20 5.58
C LEU A 210 9.38 -6.67 5.61
N ARG A 211 9.95 -6.07 6.68
CA ARG A 211 10.17 -4.64 6.81
C ARG A 211 11.02 -4.10 5.66
N ALA A 212 12.12 -4.77 5.35
CA ALA A 212 13.02 -4.39 4.27
C ALA A 212 12.34 -4.47 2.89
N LEU A 213 11.63 -5.56 2.59
CA LEU A 213 10.88 -5.71 1.34
C LEU A 213 9.81 -4.63 1.16
N MET A 214 9.10 -4.30 2.23
CA MET A 214 8.09 -3.25 2.20
C MET A 214 8.68 -1.84 2.21
N GLY A 215 9.93 -1.66 2.63
CA GLY A 215 10.55 -0.36 2.79
C GLY A 215 9.84 0.49 3.86
N HIS A 216 9.58 -0.11 5.02
CA HIS A 216 9.10 0.60 6.20
C HIS A 216 10.26 1.16 6.99
N GLU A 217 10.23 2.46 7.31
CA GLU A 217 11.24 3.10 8.14
C GLU A 217 11.19 2.57 9.58
N SER A 218 9.98 2.41 10.12
CA SER A 218 9.74 1.90 11.46
C SER A 218 9.25 0.46 11.43
N ILE A 219 9.82 -0.38 12.30
CA ILE A 219 9.37 -1.76 12.51
C ILE A 219 7.91 -1.80 13.00
N GLN A 220 7.48 -0.80 13.76
CA GLN A 220 6.11 -0.70 14.28
C GLN A 220 5.07 -0.74 13.14
N THR A 221 5.41 -0.16 11.98
CA THR A 221 4.54 -0.23 10.80
C THR A 221 4.39 -1.66 10.27
N THR A 222 5.41 -2.50 10.41
CA THR A 222 5.39 -3.90 9.98
C THR A 222 4.74 -4.82 11.03
N LEU A 223 4.95 -4.53 12.31
CA LEU A 223 4.35 -5.28 13.41
C LEU A 223 2.81 -5.25 13.40
N ARG A 224 2.21 -4.26 12.74
CA ARG A 224 0.74 -4.21 12.54
C ARG A 224 0.21 -5.45 11.82
N TYR A 225 0.99 -6.07 10.95
CA TYR A 225 0.58 -7.28 10.23
C TYR A 225 0.61 -8.52 11.11
N GLN A 226 1.40 -8.54 12.17
CA GLN A 226 1.43 -9.66 13.13
C GLN A 226 0.13 -9.78 13.95
N LYS A 227 -0.59 -8.68 14.16
CA LYS A 227 -1.85 -8.68 14.89
C LYS A 227 -3.00 -9.39 14.16
N VAL A 228 -2.88 -9.54 12.85
CA VAL A 228 -3.90 -10.19 11.99
C VAL A 228 -3.91 -11.72 12.13
N THR A 229 -2.95 -12.30 12.85
CA THR A 229 -2.55 -13.70 12.67
C THR A 229 -2.83 -14.62 13.86
N SER A 230 -3.86 -14.39 14.69
CA SER A 230 -4.21 -15.36 15.74
C SER A 230 -4.49 -16.75 15.17
N LEU A 231 -5.21 -16.86 14.05
CA LEU A 231 -5.43 -18.12 13.33
C LEU A 231 -4.13 -18.70 12.78
N ARG A 232 -3.24 -17.86 12.26
CA ARG A 232 -1.97 -18.31 11.70
C ARG A 232 -0.93 -18.63 12.78
N ALA A 233 -1.00 -18.02 13.96
CA ALA A 233 -0.17 -18.41 15.10
C ALA A 233 -0.44 -19.85 15.50
N GLU A 234 -1.70 -20.29 15.44
CA GLU A 234 -2.10 -21.67 15.69
C GLU A 234 -1.54 -22.62 14.60
N GLU A 235 -1.70 -22.28 13.33
CA GLU A 235 -1.13 -23.06 12.20
C GLU A 235 0.39 -23.19 12.31
N VAL A 236 1.10 -22.11 12.61
CA VAL A 236 2.56 -22.09 12.77
C VAL A 236 2.98 -22.89 13.99
N ALA A 237 2.24 -22.78 15.10
CA ALA A 237 2.50 -23.61 16.29
C ALA A 237 2.34 -25.11 15.99
N GLN A 238 1.29 -25.49 15.25
CA GLN A 238 1.08 -26.87 14.83
C GLN A 238 2.20 -27.38 13.90
N LEU A 239 2.66 -26.50 12.99
CA LEU A 239 3.79 -26.84 12.10
C LEU A 239 5.09 -27.02 12.89
N ALA A 240 5.35 -26.16 13.88
CA ALA A 240 6.50 -26.26 14.75
C ALA A 240 6.49 -27.54 15.57
N PHE A 241 5.33 -27.94 16.12
CA PHE A 241 5.18 -29.21 16.85
C PHE A 241 5.48 -30.41 15.94
N LYS A 242 5.00 -30.42 14.71
CA LYS A 242 5.31 -31.49 13.74
C LYS A 242 6.81 -31.60 13.46
N ASN A 243 7.48 -30.46 13.29
CA ASN A 243 8.91 -30.42 13.04
C ASN A 243 9.74 -30.88 14.26
N LEU A 244 9.30 -30.52 15.49
CA LEU A 244 9.97 -30.95 16.72
C LEU A 244 9.80 -32.45 17.01
N GLN A 245 8.69 -33.06 16.62
CA GLN A 245 8.47 -34.50 16.75
C GLN A 245 9.41 -35.34 15.86
N ASN A 246 9.83 -34.80 14.70
CA ASN A 246 10.77 -35.46 13.81
C ASN A 246 12.23 -35.48 14.31
N PHE A 247 12.53 -34.79 15.42
CA PHE A 247 13.85 -34.82 16.08
C PHE A 247 13.90 -35.80 17.28
N SER A 248 12.80 -36.51 17.57
CA SER A 248 12.69 -37.41 18.74
C SER A 248 12.69 -38.86 18.37
N GLU A 249 12.97 -39.22 17.11
CA GLU A 249 13.27 -40.54 16.60
C GLU A 249 14.76 -40.60 16.15
#